data_a450dc7547dac3da20e436cdbcfea582
#
_entry.id   a450dc7547dac3da20e436cdbcfea582
#
_cell.length_a   1.000
_cell.length_b   1.000
_cell.length_c   1.000
_cell.angle_alpha   90.00
_cell.angle_beta   90.00
_cell.angle_gamma   90.00
#
_symmetry.space_group_name_H-M   'P 1'
#
loop_
_entity.id
_entity.type
_entity.pdbx_description
1 polymer ?
#
loop_
_entity_poly.entity_id
_entity_poly.type
_entity_poly.pdbx_seq_one_letter_code
_entity_poly.pdbx_strand_id
1 'polypeptide(L)'
;MYTLQDRIRGSLIGGAIGDALGYPVEFIYSFGEIQKRYGERGITRLDTRQHWLDETEQVGKAVVSDDTQMTLFTACGMLNAGTFEDAKYSICEAYLEWFLTQTQKKKKNFNQCWIKKVPELNERRAPGHTCLSALNDIFNGRESFNNSKGCGGIMRTAPIALYSAVWSDDAMTNCRNNNVKDVMKLSAEAADITHHHVLGWLPSALE
;
A
#
# COMPACT_ATOMS: atom_id res chain seq x y z
N MET A 1 6.93 -28.15 -4.56
CA MET A 1 5.77 -27.46 -3.94
C MET A 1 6.28 -26.14 -3.39
N TYR A 2 5.63 -25.01 -3.66
CA TYR A 2 6.06 -23.70 -3.15
C TYR A 2 5.83 -23.62 -1.65
N THR A 3 6.78 -23.08 -0.90
CA THR A 3 6.67 -22.81 0.53
C THR A 3 5.73 -21.64 0.80
N LEU A 4 5.25 -21.47 2.04
CA LEU A 4 4.48 -20.28 2.43
C LEU A 4 5.29 -19.00 2.18
N GLN A 5 6.59 -19.03 2.48
CA GLN A 5 7.50 -17.91 2.23
C GLN A 5 7.58 -17.55 0.74
N ASP A 6 7.60 -18.55 -0.17
CA ASP A 6 7.59 -18.30 -1.61
C ASP A 6 6.27 -17.65 -2.05
N ARG A 7 5.15 -18.06 -1.46
CA ARG A 7 3.82 -17.49 -1.76
C ARG A 7 3.72 -16.04 -1.30
N ILE A 8 4.19 -15.72 -0.10
CA ILE A 8 4.21 -14.35 0.43
C ILE A 8 5.09 -13.45 -0.44
N ARG A 9 6.31 -13.90 -0.76
CA ARG A 9 7.20 -13.19 -1.68
C ARG A 9 6.56 -12.98 -3.05
N GLY A 10 5.95 -14.04 -3.59
CA GLY A 10 5.26 -14.00 -4.88
C GLY A 10 4.11 -13.00 -4.90
N SER A 11 3.31 -12.91 -3.82
CA SER A 11 2.22 -11.97 -3.69
C SER A 11 2.74 -10.51 -3.67
N LEU A 12 3.70 -10.20 -2.80
CA LEU A 12 4.24 -8.84 -2.68
C LEU A 12 4.98 -8.40 -3.95
N ILE A 13 5.80 -9.26 -4.54
CA ILE A 13 6.52 -8.97 -5.77
C ILE A 13 5.54 -8.88 -6.96
N GLY A 14 4.55 -9.77 -7.01
CA GLY A 14 3.51 -9.75 -8.05
C GLY A 14 2.69 -8.46 -8.03
N GLY A 15 2.30 -8.01 -6.84
CA GLY A 15 1.63 -6.72 -6.65
C GLY A 15 2.50 -5.56 -7.14
N ALA A 16 3.76 -5.51 -6.73
CA ALA A 16 4.70 -4.47 -7.16
C ALA A 16 4.95 -4.48 -8.68
N ILE A 17 5.00 -5.66 -9.32
CA ILE A 17 5.11 -5.77 -10.78
C ILE A 17 3.83 -5.27 -11.46
N GLY A 18 2.65 -5.61 -10.90
CA GLY A 18 1.37 -5.13 -11.41
C GLY A 18 1.25 -3.61 -11.34
N ASP A 19 1.60 -3.03 -10.19
CA ASP A 19 1.68 -1.59 -9.99
C ASP A 19 2.65 -0.94 -10.98
N ALA A 20 3.90 -1.40 -11.05
CA ALA A 20 4.89 -0.85 -11.97
C ALA A 20 4.51 -1.00 -13.47
N LEU A 21 3.67 -1.98 -13.80
CA LEU A 21 3.12 -2.14 -15.14
C LEU A 21 1.97 -1.16 -15.40
N GLY A 22 1.09 -0.95 -14.43
CA GLY A 22 -0.08 -0.08 -14.53
C GLY A 22 0.23 1.41 -14.40
N TYR A 23 1.16 1.76 -13.54
CA TYR A 23 1.48 3.14 -13.19
C TYR A 23 1.76 4.06 -14.41
N PRO A 24 2.51 3.66 -15.45
CA PRO A 24 2.73 4.48 -16.63
C PRO A 24 1.47 4.88 -17.41
N VAL A 25 0.37 4.19 -17.20
CA VAL A 25 -0.90 4.41 -17.92
C VAL A 25 -2.04 4.83 -17.00
N GLU A 26 -1.82 4.88 -15.69
CA GLU A 26 -2.83 5.19 -14.67
C GLU A 26 -3.59 6.50 -14.94
N PHE A 27 -2.88 7.52 -15.43
CA PHE A 27 -3.46 8.83 -15.72
C PHE A 27 -3.79 9.05 -17.19
N ILE A 28 -3.79 8.00 -18.01
CA ILE A 28 -4.20 8.06 -19.41
C ILE A 28 -5.64 7.56 -19.53
N TYR A 29 -6.59 8.49 -19.65
CA TYR A 29 -8.03 8.20 -19.61
C TYR A 29 -8.61 7.61 -20.91
N SER A 30 -7.80 7.46 -21.94
CA SER A 30 -8.24 6.90 -23.24
C SER A 30 -7.39 5.69 -23.62
N PHE A 31 -8.05 4.56 -23.86
CA PHE A 31 -7.36 3.37 -24.37
C PHE A 31 -6.69 3.63 -25.73
N GLY A 32 -7.31 4.45 -26.59
CA GLY A 32 -6.71 4.85 -27.86
C GLY A 32 -5.39 5.62 -27.70
N GLU A 33 -5.22 6.39 -26.62
CA GLU A 33 -3.94 7.05 -26.31
C GLU A 33 -2.92 6.06 -25.76
N ILE A 34 -3.36 5.09 -24.97
CA ILE A 34 -2.49 3.99 -24.50
C ILE A 34 -2.01 3.18 -25.71
N GLN A 35 -2.91 2.86 -26.66
CA GLN A 35 -2.55 2.13 -27.88
C GLN A 35 -1.56 2.90 -28.75
N LYS A 36 -1.71 4.21 -28.89
CA LYS A 36 -0.75 5.04 -29.64
C LYS A 36 0.64 4.99 -29.03
N ARG A 37 0.74 4.88 -27.71
CA ARG A 37 2.00 4.91 -26.98
C ARG A 37 2.67 3.55 -26.87
N TYR A 38 1.87 2.49 -26.69
CA TYR A 38 2.33 1.14 -26.34
C TYR A 38 1.98 0.07 -27.38
N GLY A 39 1.30 0.44 -28.47
CA GLY A 39 0.83 -0.47 -29.50
C GLY A 39 -0.60 -0.97 -29.27
N GLU A 40 -1.13 -1.71 -30.22
CA GLU A 40 -2.53 -2.16 -30.29
C GLU A 40 -3.01 -2.88 -29.00
N ARG A 41 -2.14 -3.65 -28.36
CA ARG A 41 -2.44 -4.42 -27.16
C ARG A 41 -2.33 -3.60 -25.86
N GLY A 42 -2.00 -2.30 -25.94
CA GLY A 42 -1.70 -1.49 -24.78
C GLY A 42 -0.36 -1.85 -24.12
N ILE A 43 -0.18 -1.45 -22.85
CA ILE A 43 1.04 -1.75 -22.12
C ILE A 43 1.11 -3.23 -21.76
N THR A 44 2.16 -3.91 -22.21
CA THR A 44 2.37 -5.36 -21.99
C THR A 44 3.76 -5.67 -21.42
N ARG A 45 4.56 -4.64 -21.17
CA ARG A 45 5.92 -4.74 -20.60
C ARG A 45 6.15 -3.58 -19.66
N LEU A 46 7.00 -3.79 -18.68
CA LEU A 46 7.44 -2.72 -17.79
C LEU A 46 8.07 -1.57 -18.61
N ASP A 47 7.57 -0.36 -18.38
CA ASP A 47 8.12 0.83 -19.01
C ASP A 47 9.25 1.38 -18.13
N THR A 48 10.46 1.42 -18.67
CA THR A 48 11.65 1.90 -17.97
C THR A 48 12.10 3.27 -18.44
N ARG A 49 11.32 3.93 -19.31
CA ARG A 49 11.70 5.21 -19.95
C ARG A 49 11.46 6.42 -19.06
N GLN A 50 10.56 6.32 -18.10
CA GLN A 50 10.26 7.30 -17.04
C GLN A 50 9.98 8.75 -17.51
N HIS A 51 9.50 8.94 -18.73
CA HIS A 51 9.28 10.26 -19.33
C HIS A 51 8.07 11.03 -18.77
N TRP A 52 7.37 10.48 -17.77
CA TRP A 52 6.32 11.18 -17.00
C TRP A 52 6.80 11.59 -15.60
N LEU A 53 7.99 11.17 -15.22
CA LEU A 53 8.65 11.53 -13.97
C LEU A 53 9.71 12.60 -14.24
N ASP A 54 10.15 13.28 -13.20
CA ASP A 54 11.18 14.31 -13.30
C ASP A 54 12.48 13.76 -13.96
N GLU A 55 13.15 14.57 -14.76
CA GLU A 55 14.35 14.22 -15.53
C GLU A 55 15.52 13.69 -14.66
N THR A 56 15.41 13.84 -13.33
CA THR A 56 16.41 13.36 -12.38
C THR A 56 16.34 11.87 -12.10
N GLU A 57 15.32 11.15 -12.58
CA GLU A 57 15.13 9.74 -12.26
C GLU A 57 15.93 8.78 -13.13
N GLN A 58 16.36 7.69 -12.50
CA GLN A 58 17.26 6.70 -13.11
C GLN A 58 16.61 6.02 -14.32
N VAL A 59 17.14 6.33 -15.50
CA VAL A 59 16.78 5.64 -16.75
C VAL A 59 17.10 4.15 -16.62
N GLY A 60 16.16 3.31 -17.05
CA GLY A 60 16.37 1.86 -17.11
C GLY A 60 15.75 1.04 -15.98
N LYS A 61 15.00 1.66 -15.06
CA LYS A 61 14.20 0.96 -14.03
C LYS A 61 12.73 1.28 -14.20
N ALA A 62 11.87 0.27 -14.13
CA ALA A 62 10.45 0.49 -13.88
C ALA A 62 10.25 0.87 -12.41
N VAL A 63 9.32 1.79 -12.16
CA VAL A 63 9.06 2.30 -10.82
C VAL A 63 7.65 1.93 -10.36
N VAL A 64 7.48 1.81 -9.06
CA VAL A 64 6.21 1.56 -8.39
C VAL A 64 5.56 2.89 -7.98
N SER A 65 4.24 2.89 -7.79
CA SER A 65 3.46 4.02 -7.27
C SER A 65 3.35 3.98 -5.74
N ASP A 66 2.44 4.82 -5.20
CA ASP A 66 2.06 4.79 -3.79
C ASP A 66 1.32 3.50 -3.40
N ASP A 67 0.75 2.77 -4.34
CA ASP A 67 0.12 1.47 -4.11
C ASP A 67 1.11 0.49 -3.46
N THR A 68 2.26 0.27 -4.07
CA THR A 68 3.31 -0.59 -3.51
C THR A 68 3.93 0.03 -2.26
N GLN A 69 4.16 1.35 -2.25
CA GLN A 69 4.71 2.01 -1.07
C GLN A 69 3.81 1.76 0.15
N MET A 70 2.52 2.07 0.07
CA MET A 70 1.59 1.89 1.18
C MET A 70 1.37 0.41 1.54
N THR A 71 1.40 -0.50 0.57
CA THR A 71 1.42 -1.95 0.83
C THR A 71 2.58 -2.34 1.74
N LEU A 72 3.79 -1.88 1.46
CA LEU A 72 4.97 -2.18 2.28
C LEU A 72 4.91 -1.50 3.65
N PHE A 73 4.35 -0.29 3.74
CA PHE A 73 4.12 0.36 5.03
C PHE A 73 3.05 -0.34 5.86
N THR A 74 2.00 -0.92 5.23
CA THR A 74 1.05 -1.80 5.93
C THR A 74 1.77 -3.03 6.49
N ALA A 75 2.59 -3.70 5.69
CA ALA A 75 3.38 -4.84 6.16
C ALA A 75 4.28 -4.46 7.35
N CYS A 76 4.92 -3.29 7.29
CA CYS A 76 5.75 -2.78 8.38
C CYS A 76 4.92 -2.54 9.66
N GLY A 77 3.73 -1.95 9.53
CA GLY A 77 2.80 -1.75 10.64
C GLY A 77 2.36 -3.07 11.28
N MET A 78 2.04 -4.07 10.45
CA MET A 78 1.72 -5.43 10.93
C MET A 78 2.88 -6.07 11.70
N LEU A 79 4.12 -5.94 11.19
CA LEU A 79 5.32 -6.50 11.84
C LEU A 79 5.69 -5.78 13.14
N ASN A 80 5.32 -4.51 13.29
CA ASN A 80 5.57 -3.72 14.49
C ASN A 80 4.48 -3.89 15.55
N ALA A 81 3.32 -4.43 15.19
CA ALA A 81 2.24 -4.68 16.13
C ALA A 81 2.62 -5.77 17.14
N GLY A 82 2.38 -5.53 18.40
CA GLY A 82 2.59 -6.52 19.46
C GLY A 82 1.54 -7.63 19.44
N THR A 83 0.31 -7.27 19.08
CA THR A 83 -0.84 -8.17 18.94
C THR A 83 -1.62 -7.83 17.68
N PHE A 84 -2.52 -8.73 17.26
CA PHE A 84 -3.39 -8.47 16.12
C PHE A 84 -4.40 -7.35 16.41
N GLU A 85 -4.83 -7.22 17.66
CA GLU A 85 -5.73 -6.16 18.13
C GLU A 85 -5.06 -4.77 18.04
N ASP A 86 -3.75 -4.69 18.27
CA ASP A 86 -2.99 -3.44 18.23
C ASP A 86 -2.60 -3.06 16.77
N ALA A 87 -2.79 -3.97 15.81
CA ALA A 87 -2.30 -3.80 14.45
C ALA A 87 -2.87 -2.57 13.75
N LYS A 88 -4.14 -2.22 13.97
CA LYS A 88 -4.73 -0.98 13.44
C LYS A 88 -3.93 0.26 13.84
N TYR A 89 -3.51 0.33 15.09
CA TYR A 89 -2.70 1.43 15.63
C TYR A 89 -1.34 1.51 14.94
N SER A 90 -0.64 0.37 14.88
CA SER A 90 0.68 0.27 14.27
C SER A 90 0.65 0.54 12.76
N ILE A 91 -0.42 0.12 12.06
CA ILE A 91 -0.64 0.45 10.65
C ILE A 91 -0.86 1.96 10.48
N CYS A 92 -1.67 2.59 11.33
CA CYS A 92 -1.89 4.04 11.28
C CYS A 92 -0.57 4.80 11.48
N GLU A 93 0.26 4.39 12.43
CA GLU A 93 1.59 4.98 12.63
C GLU A 93 2.50 4.78 11.41
N ALA A 94 2.48 3.59 10.80
CA ALA A 94 3.22 3.33 9.58
C ALA A 94 2.76 4.23 8.41
N TYR A 95 1.45 4.46 8.28
CA TYR A 95 0.92 5.38 7.28
C TYR A 95 1.32 6.85 7.55
N LEU A 96 1.39 7.25 8.80
CA LEU A 96 1.94 8.57 9.15
C LEU A 96 3.42 8.67 8.79
N GLU A 97 4.19 7.59 8.96
CA GLU A 97 5.57 7.58 8.51
C GLU A 97 5.70 7.67 6.98
N TRP A 98 4.84 6.97 6.22
CA TRP A 98 4.76 7.13 4.78
C TRP A 98 4.38 8.58 4.39
N PHE A 99 3.38 9.15 5.04
CA PHE A 99 2.97 10.54 4.81
C PHE A 99 4.13 11.53 4.99
N LEU A 100 5.00 11.30 5.97
CA LEU A 100 6.18 12.13 6.18
C LEU A 100 7.18 12.02 5.02
N THR A 101 7.31 10.85 4.38
CA THR A 101 8.15 10.70 3.20
C THR A 101 7.61 11.51 2.01
N GLN A 102 6.28 11.55 1.86
CA GLN A 102 5.61 12.23 0.74
C GLN A 102 5.53 13.75 0.90
N THR A 103 5.63 14.26 2.12
CA THR A 103 5.41 15.70 2.43
C THR A 103 6.65 16.41 2.95
N GLN A 104 7.76 15.70 3.14
CA GLN A 104 8.99 16.22 3.76
C GLN A 104 8.79 16.86 5.14
N LYS A 105 7.66 16.61 5.79
CA LYS A 105 7.40 17.04 7.17
C LYS A 105 8.27 16.23 8.12
N LYS A 106 8.71 16.86 9.21
CA LYS A 106 9.54 16.21 10.24
C LYS A 106 8.74 16.12 11.55
N LYS A 107 8.73 14.94 12.17
CA LYS A 107 8.24 14.74 13.53
C LYS A 107 9.21 13.85 14.29
N LYS A 108 9.61 14.21 15.49
CA LYS A 108 10.69 13.57 16.28
C LYS A 108 10.20 12.21 16.65
N ASN A 109 9.52 11.45 16.72
CA ASN A 109 9.22 10.14 17.28
C ASN A 109 8.64 9.12 16.28
N PHE A 110 8.62 9.43 15.00
CA PHE A 110 8.19 8.53 13.95
C PHE A 110 9.41 7.92 13.27
N ASN A 111 9.84 6.76 13.70
CA ASN A 111 10.97 6.05 13.09
C ASN A 111 10.91 4.55 13.39
N GLN A 112 9.72 3.96 13.31
CA GLN A 112 9.52 2.54 13.56
C GLN A 112 9.60 1.71 12.27
N CYS A 113 9.26 2.30 11.12
CA CYS A 113 9.32 1.63 9.85
C CYS A 113 10.73 1.63 9.28
N TRP A 114 11.43 0.51 9.43
CA TRP A 114 12.78 0.32 8.88
C TRP A 114 12.85 0.49 7.37
N ILE A 115 11.76 0.26 6.64
CA ILE A 115 11.66 0.43 5.18
C ILE A 115 11.90 1.87 4.72
N LYS A 116 11.77 2.87 5.60
CA LYS A 116 12.13 4.26 5.31
C LYS A 116 13.61 4.45 4.96
N LYS A 117 14.45 3.47 5.27
CA LYS A 117 15.87 3.47 4.87
C LYS A 117 16.07 3.14 3.39
N VAL A 118 15.03 2.65 2.71
CA VAL A 118 15.03 2.38 1.27
C VAL A 118 14.71 3.68 0.53
N PRO A 119 15.67 4.28 -0.21
CA PRO A 119 15.49 5.60 -0.82
C PRO A 119 14.28 5.67 -1.75
N GLU A 120 14.05 4.62 -2.54
CA GLU A 120 12.96 4.53 -3.52
C GLU A 120 11.56 4.63 -2.86
N LEU A 121 11.43 4.26 -1.59
CA LEU A 121 10.18 4.37 -0.83
C LEU A 121 9.96 5.77 -0.24
N ASN A 122 10.95 6.66 -0.33
CA ASN A 122 10.84 8.04 0.12
C ASN A 122 10.52 9.01 -1.02
N GLU A 123 10.45 8.52 -2.25
CA GLU A 123 10.12 9.35 -3.39
C GLU A 123 8.62 9.54 -3.53
N ARG A 124 8.25 10.71 -4.08
CA ARG A 124 6.84 11.02 -4.33
C ARG A 124 6.37 10.30 -5.59
N ARG A 125 5.50 9.31 -5.43
CA ARG A 125 5.03 8.42 -6.49
C ARG A 125 3.50 8.47 -6.62
N ALA A 126 2.99 9.57 -7.16
CA ALA A 126 1.57 9.83 -7.39
C ALA A 126 0.66 9.59 -6.15
N PRO A 127 1.05 10.03 -4.93
CA PRO A 127 0.30 9.73 -3.73
C PRO A 127 -1.14 10.22 -3.82
N GLY A 128 -2.09 9.34 -3.51
CA GLY A 128 -3.52 9.63 -3.54
C GLY A 128 -3.90 10.82 -2.66
N HIS A 129 -4.64 11.79 -3.22
CA HIS A 129 -5.04 13.01 -2.51
C HIS A 129 -5.83 12.69 -1.22
N THR A 130 -6.74 11.71 -1.26
CA THR A 130 -7.53 11.28 -0.09
C THR A 130 -6.62 10.76 1.03
N CYS A 131 -5.64 9.93 0.69
CA CYS A 131 -4.65 9.42 1.66
C CYS A 131 -3.87 10.56 2.30
N LEU A 132 -3.33 11.47 1.50
CA LEU A 132 -2.56 12.61 2.01
C LEU A 132 -3.40 13.54 2.88
N SER A 133 -4.64 13.86 2.47
CA SER A 133 -5.52 14.74 3.24
C SER A 133 -5.90 14.12 4.58
N ALA A 134 -6.34 12.87 4.58
CA ALA A 134 -6.71 12.17 5.81
C ALA A 134 -5.55 12.05 6.79
N LEU A 135 -4.38 11.62 6.29
CA LEU A 135 -3.18 11.51 7.13
C LEU A 135 -2.66 12.87 7.62
N ASN A 136 -2.86 13.94 6.85
CA ASN A 136 -2.56 15.30 7.32
C ASN A 136 -3.46 15.72 8.48
N ASP A 137 -4.73 15.35 8.48
CA ASP A 137 -5.63 15.65 9.59
C ASP A 137 -5.21 14.87 10.84
N ILE A 138 -5.00 13.56 10.70
CA ILE A 138 -4.52 12.71 11.80
C ILE A 138 -3.17 13.20 12.36
N PHE A 139 -2.23 13.57 11.48
CA PHE A 139 -0.93 14.13 11.88
C PHE A 139 -1.05 15.40 12.73
N ASN A 140 -2.07 16.21 12.47
CA ASN A 140 -2.35 17.43 13.23
C ASN A 140 -3.30 17.20 14.41
N GLY A 141 -3.58 15.95 14.79
CA GLY A 141 -4.45 15.60 15.91
C GLY A 141 -5.93 15.90 15.63
N ARG A 142 -6.33 15.97 14.38
CA ARG A 142 -7.72 16.15 13.96
C ARG A 142 -8.31 14.82 13.53
N GLU A 143 -9.61 14.67 13.72
CA GLU A 143 -10.35 13.58 13.11
C GLU A 143 -10.39 13.78 11.59
N SER A 144 -10.10 12.71 10.85
CA SER A 144 -10.23 12.73 9.39
C SER A 144 -11.69 12.46 9.01
N PHE A 145 -12.21 13.24 8.09
CA PHE A 145 -13.55 13.03 7.56
C PHE A 145 -13.59 13.24 6.04
N ASN A 146 -14.07 12.24 5.32
CA ASN A 146 -14.29 12.33 3.87
C ASN A 146 -15.33 11.31 3.41
N ASN A 147 -15.79 11.44 2.18
CA ASN A 147 -16.73 10.51 1.55
C ASN A 147 -16.10 9.85 0.31
N SER A 148 -14.80 9.55 0.39
CA SER A 148 -14.05 8.99 -0.72
C SER A 148 -14.42 7.54 -1.00
N LYS A 149 -14.68 7.24 -2.27
CA LYS A 149 -14.92 5.91 -2.83
C LYS A 149 -13.71 5.42 -3.63
N GLY A 150 -12.57 6.07 -3.49
CA GLY A 150 -11.35 5.74 -4.22
C GLY A 150 -10.75 4.40 -3.80
N CYS A 151 -9.91 3.85 -4.66
CA CYS A 151 -9.26 2.55 -4.46
C CYS A 151 -8.09 2.58 -3.45
N GLY A 152 -7.70 3.74 -2.95
CA GLY A 152 -6.56 3.86 -2.02
C GLY A 152 -6.70 3.09 -0.70
N GLY A 153 -7.89 2.57 -0.37
CA GLY A 153 -8.10 1.63 0.72
C GLY A 153 -7.61 0.23 0.38
N ILE A 154 -8.13 -0.36 -0.72
CA ILE A 154 -7.88 -1.75 -1.10
C ILE A 154 -6.44 -1.99 -1.58
N MET A 155 -5.82 -1.04 -2.27
CA MET A 155 -4.50 -1.19 -2.88
C MET A 155 -3.40 -1.66 -1.91
N ARG A 156 -3.61 -1.59 -0.60
CA ARG A 156 -2.57 -1.72 0.43
C ARG A 156 -2.85 -2.76 1.51
N THR A 157 -3.97 -3.47 1.49
CA THR A 157 -4.42 -4.32 2.60
C THR A 157 -3.99 -5.77 2.50
N ALA A 158 -3.54 -6.25 1.35
CA ALA A 158 -3.03 -7.62 1.15
C ALA A 158 -2.04 -8.11 2.23
N PRO A 159 -1.10 -7.30 2.80
CA PRO A 159 -0.21 -7.75 3.86
C PRO A 159 -0.91 -8.23 5.14
N ILE A 160 -2.13 -7.78 5.41
CA ILE A 160 -2.91 -8.21 6.59
C ILE A 160 -3.28 -9.68 6.47
N ALA A 161 -3.78 -10.09 5.30
CA ALA A 161 -4.10 -11.49 5.02
C ALA A 161 -2.83 -12.36 4.97
N LEU A 162 -1.76 -11.87 4.35
CA LEU A 162 -0.48 -12.58 4.29
C LEU A 162 0.12 -12.81 5.68
N TYR A 163 0.04 -11.83 6.57
CA TYR A 163 0.49 -11.97 7.96
C TYR A 163 -0.32 -13.00 8.72
N SER A 164 -1.66 -12.96 8.58
CA SER A 164 -2.55 -13.94 9.19
C SER A 164 -2.26 -15.38 8.73
N ALA A 165 -1.90 -15.58 7.46
CA ALA A 165 -1.54 -16.88 6.92
C ALA A 165 -0.28 -17.48 7.57
N VAL A 166 0.70 -16.64 7.97
CA VAL A 166 1.89 -17.09 8.70
C VAL A 166 1.52 -17.62 10.09
N TRP A 167 0.64 -16.92 10.79
CA TRP A 167 0.23 -17.31 12.15
C TRP A 167 -0.66 -18.53 12.20
N SER A 168 -1.38 -18.83 11.12
CA SER A 168 -2.22 -20.04 11.03
C SER A 168 -1.43 -21.31 10.77
N ASP A 169 -0.24 -21.20 10.19
CA ASP A 169 0.61 -22.35 9.81
C ASP A 169 1.58 -22.75 10.94
N ASP A 170 1.79 -21.89 11.94
CA ASP A 170 2.64 -22.18 13.08
C ASP A 170 1.89 -23.01 14.12
N ALA A 171 1.96 -24.34 13.96
CA ALA A 171 1.31 -25.33 14.83
C ALA A 171 1.81 -25.32 16.29
N MET A 172 2.82 -24.51 16.63
CA MET A 172 3.39 -24.40 17.98
C MET A 172 2.77 -23.28 18.82
N THR A 173 2.07 -22.35 18.23
CA THR A 173 1.38 -21.31 18.97
C THR A 173 -0.12 -21.61 19.01
N ASN A 174 -0.69 -21.72 20.22
CA ASN A 174 -2.14 -21.86 20.46
C ASN A 174 -2.96 -20.64 19.98
N CYS A 175 -2.40 -19.81 19.11
CA CYS A 175 -3.03 -18.63 18.51
C CYS A 175 -3.79 -18.97 17.22
N ARG A 176 -4.51 -20.10 17.20
CA ARG A 176 -5.35 -20.55 16.07
C ARG A 176 -6.61 -19.74 15.82
N ASN A 177 -6.74 -18.51 16.29
CA ASN A 177 -8.03 -17.84 16.29
C ASN A 177 -8.11 -16.48 15.60
N ASN A 178 -7.18 -16.13 14.72
CA ASN A 178 -7.51 -15.05 13.79
C ASN A 178 -8.49 -15.61 12.76
N ASN A 179 -9.76 -15.56 13.12
CA ASN A 179 -10.85 -15.93 12.26
C ASN A 179 -10.77 -15.02 11.01
N VAL A 180 -11.13 -15.54 9.86
CA VAL A 180 -11.28 -14.77 8.60
C VAL A 180 -12.01 -13.43 8.87
N LYS A 181 -12.98 -13.41 9.77
CA LYS A 181 -13.69 -12.18 10.20
C LYS A 181 -12.77 -11.11 10.81
N ASP A 182 -11.75 -11.51 11.56
CA ASP A 182 -10.83 -10.55 12.20
C ASP A 182 -9.90 -9.95 11.13
N VAL A 183 -9.47 -10.74 10.16
CA VAL A 183 -8.69 -10.28 8.99
C VAL A 183 -9.53 -9.31 8.16
N MET A 184 -10.77 -9.68 7.82
CA MET A 184 -11.71 -8.82 7.10
C MET A 184 -11.95 -7.51 7.83
N LYS A 185 -12.17 -7.57 9.15
CA LYS A 185 -12.38 -6.39 9.98
C LYS A 185 -11.15 -5.49 10.00
N LEU A 186 -9.97 -6.03 10.24
CA LEU A 186 -8.74 -5.24 10.28
C LEU A 186 -8.41 -4.63 8.90
N SER A 187 -8.66 -5.36 7.82
CA SER A 187 -8.48 -4.83 6.45
C SER A 187 -9.42 -3.65 6.17
N ALA A 188 -10.70 -3.76 6.57
CA ALA A 188 -11.65 -2.66 6.49
C ALA A 188 -11.20 -1.47 7.34
N GLU A 189 -10.79 -1.70 8.59
CA GLU A 189 -10.33 -0.66 9.51
C GLU A 189 -9.05 0.03 9.02
N ALA A 190 -8.12 -0.69 8.40
CA ALA A 190 -6.91 -0.13 7.81
C ALA A 190 -7.23 0.76 6.60
N ALA A 191 -8.21 0.38 5.78
CA ALA A 191 -8.70 1.20 4.68
C ALA A 191 -9.45 2.44 5.19
N ASP A 192 -10.27 2.27 6.24
CA ASP A 192 -11.07 3.35 6.84
C ASP A 192 -10.20 4.43 7.54
N ILE A 193 -8.94 4.18 7.83
CA ILE A 193 -8.02 5.24 8.30
C ILE A 193 -8.03 6.45 7.35
N THR A 194 -8.26 6.22 6.05
CA THR A 194 -8.20 7.30 5.05
C THR A 194 -9.43 7.39 4.14
N HIS A 195 -10.25 6.34 4.03
CA HIS A 195 -11.40 6.28 3.11
C HIS A 195 -12.67 5.91 3.87
N HIS A 196 -13.43 6.91 4.32
CA HIS A 196 -14.56 6.72 5.24
C HIS A 196 -15.88 6.33 4.58
N HIS A 197 -15.99 6.34 3.25
CA HIS A 197 -17.16 5.81 2.57
C HIS A 197 -17.15 4.29 2.54
N VAL A 198 -18.32 3.64 2.68
CA VAL A 198 -18.44 2.17 2.65
C VAL A 198 -17.78 1.54 1.40
N LEU A 199 -17.94 2.14 0.22
CA LEU A 199 -17.29 1.67 -1.01
C LEU A 199 -15.78 1.94 -1.06
N GLY A 200 -15.24 2.71 -0.14
CA GLY A 200 -13.80 2.95 -0.01
C GLY A 200 -13.10 1.93 0.88
N TRP A 201 -13.79 1.37 1.89
CA TRP A 201 -13.19 0.41 2.82
C TRP A 201 -13.74 -1.03 2.69
N LEU A 202 -15.03 -1.22 2.30
CA LEU A 202 -15.62 -2.55 2.21
C LEU A 202 -14.89 -3.50 1.23
N PRO A 203 -14.41 -3.05 0.05
CA PRO A 203 -13.64 -3.91 -0.84
C PRO A 203 -12.41 -4.52 -0.17
N SER A 204 -11.74 -3.77 0.72
CA SER A 204 -10.57 -4.26 1.46
C SER A 204 -10.90 -5.39 2.43
N ALA A 205 -12.13 -5.48 2.91
CA ALA A 205 -12.58 -6.59 3.75
C ALA A 205 -12.82 -7.88 2.95
N LEU A 206 -12.97 -7.79 1.63
CA LEU A 206 -13.35 -8.90 0.76
C LEU A 206 -12.17 -9.42 -0.08
N GLU A 207 -11.05 -8.70 -0.11
CA GLU A 207 -9.81 -9.09 -0.76
C GLU A 207 -9.16 -10.30 -0.04
#